data_fa2fee775f870254fa35013a853e05bc
#
_entry.id   fa2fee775f870254fa35013a853e05bc
#
_cell.length_a   1.000
_cell.length_b   1.000
_cell.length_c   1.000
_cell.angle_alpha   90.00
_cell.angle_beta   90.00
_cell.angle_gamma   90.00
#
_symmetry.space_group_name_H-M   'P 1'
#
loop_
_entity.id
_entity.type
_entity.pdbx_description
1 polymer ?
#
loop_
_entity_poly.entity_id
_entity_poly.type
_entity_poly.pdbx_seq_one_letter_code
_entity_poly.pdbx_strand_id
1 'polypeptide(L)'
;MITVSTDKSKLDIPFLQNFLKDVYWTAGRTLEEVQTTVDASFCFGIYLNDQQIGFCRAITDYVVFAYVMDVFIAEKHRGKGYSSILINAMMTEPQLQQVKIWRLATSDAHFLYQKFGFTSLAHPEKMMEKIVSDQYSVVSDQFKKNQK
;
A
#
# COMPACT_ATOMS: atom_id res chain seq x y z
N MET A 1 -13.20 0.30 -18.70
CA MET A 1 -13.93 0.59 -17.44
C MET A 1 -13.06 0.24 -16.25
N ILE A 2 -13.01 1.13 -15.28
CA ILE A 2 -12.19 0.92 -14.07
C ILE A 2 -13.05 0.25 -13.00
N THR A 3 -12.51 -0.82 -12.40
CA THR A 3 -13.14 -1.50 -11.26
C THR A 3 -12.12 -1.75 -10.17
N VAL A 4 -12.58 -1.79 -8.91
CA VAL A 4 -11.78 -2.19 -7.76
C VAL A 4 -12.42 -3.44 -7.16
N SER A 5 -11.60 -4.42 -6.80
CA SER A 5 -12.09 -5.68 -6.21
C SER A 5 -11.25 -6.08 -5.00
N THR A 6 -11.91 -6.65 -4.01
CA THR A 6 -11.26 -7.26 -2.84
C THR A 6 -11.12 -8.77 -2.97
N ASP A 7 -11.51 -9.33 -4.09
CA ASP A 7 -11.42 -10.75 -4.37
C ASP A 7 -9.96 -11.13 -4.68
N LYS A 8 -9.31 -11.80 -3.74
CA LYS A 8 -7.91 -12.20 -3.87
C LYS A 8 -7.68 -13.15 -5.04
N SER A 9 -8.70 -13.91 -5.47
CA SER A 9 -8.57 -14.83 -6.60
C SER A 9 -8.35 -14.09 -7.93
N LYS A 10 -8.71 -12.81 -7.99
CA LYS A 10 -8.51 -11.96 -9.18
C LYS A 10 -7.12 -11.32 -9.24
N LEU A 11 -6.35 -11.41 -8.17
CA LEU A 11 -5.02 -10.80 -8.13
C LEU A 11 -4.05 -11.54 -9.02
N ASP A 12 -3.30 -10.79 -9.80
CA ASP A 12 -2.20 -11.31 -10.63
C ASP A 12 -0.92 -11.24 -9.78
N ILE A 13 -0.60 -12.33 -9.10
CA ILE A 13 0.55 -12.38 -8.19
C ILE A 13 1.88 -12.14 -8.94
N PRO A 14 2.12 -12.73 -10.13
CA PRO A 14 3.32 -12.38 -10.90
C PRO A 14 3.43 -10.90 -11.24
N PHE A 15 2.31 -10.24 -11.57
CA PHE A 15 2.30 -8.79 -11.82
C PHE A 15 2.71 -8.02 -10.55
N LEU A 16 2.16 -8.38 -9.40
CA LEU A 16 2.54 -7.76 -8.12
C LEU A 16 4.02 -7.92 -7.84
N GLN A 17 4.53 -9.14 -7.94
CA GLN A 17 5.94 -9.43 -7.66
C GLN A 17 6.85 -8.70 -8.64
N ASN A 18 6.47 -8.66 -9.91
CA ASN A 18 7.27 -7.98 -10.92
C ASN A 18 7.39 -6.48 -10.67
N PHE A 19 6.29 -5.86 -10.22
CA PHE A 19 6.34 -4.45 -9.83
C PHE A 19 7.14 -4.27 -8.54
N LEU A 20 6.81 -5.05 -7.50
CA LEU A 20 7.34 -4.84 -6.16
C LEU A 20 8.83 -5.16 -6.04
N LYS A 21 9.37 -6.04 -6.87
CA LYS A 21 10.80 -6.39 -6.82
C LYS A 21 11.71 -5.22 -7.18
N ASP A 22 11.21 -4.27 -7.98
CA ASP A 22 12.01 -3.17 -8.53
C ASP A 22 11.86 -1.86 -7.76
N VAL A 23 10.96 -1.78 -6.78
CA VAL A 23 10.75 -0.55 -6.01
C VAL A 23 11.48 -0.62 -4.68
N TYR A 24 12.10 0.49 -4.29
CA TYR A 24 13.00 0.53 -3.13
C TYR A 24 12.32 0.16 -1.81
N TRP A 25 11.02 0.46 -1.66
CA TRP A 25 10.33 0.21 -0.38
C TRP A 25 9.93 -1.25 -0.17
N THR A 26 10.15 -2.12 -1.13
CA THR A 26 9.78 -3.54 -1.03
C THR A 26 10.95 -4.48 -0.79
N ALA A 27 12.18 -3.98 -0.94
CA ALA A 27 13.41 -4.74 -0.73
C ALA A 27 13.50 -6.04 -1.55
N GLY A 28 12.88 -6.06 -2.74
CA GLY A 28 13.03 -7.17 -3.69
C GLY A 28 12.36 -8.48 -3.27
N ARG A 29 11.14 -8.41 -2.75
CA ARG A 29 10.38 -9.59 -2.31
C ARG A 29 10.27 -10.65 -3.41
N THR A 30 10.37 -11.93 -3.02
CA THR A 30 10.16 -13.08 -3.91
C THR A 30 8.67 -13.29 -4.18
N LEU A 31 8.38 -14.13 -5.19
CA LEU A 31 6.99 -14.49 -5.51
C LEU A 31 6.27 -15.12 -4.30
N GLU A 32 6.96 -16.02 -3.60
CA GLU A 32 6.41 -16.67 -2.40
C GLU A 32 6.14 -15.65 -1.29
N GLU A 33 7.06 -14.73 -1.08
CA GLU A 33 6.89 -13.68 -0.08
C GLU A 33 5.72 -12.76 -0.41
N VAL A 34 5.53 -12.41 -1.68
CA VAL A 34 4.38 -11.62 -2.11
C VAL A 34 3.09 -12.36 -1.82
N GLN A 35 3.02 -13.66 -2.14
CA GLN A 35 1.83 -14.47 -1.86
C GLN A 35 1.53 -14.49 -0.35
N THR A 36 2.55 -14.66 0.49
CA THR A 36 2.38 -14.65 1.94
C THR A 36 1.82 -13.33 2.44
N THR A 37 2.32 -12.20 1.93
CA THR A 37 1.81 -10.88 2.32
C THR A 37 0.37 -10.66 1.87
N VAL A 38 0.01 -11.15 0.69
CA VAL A 38 -1.37 -11.07 0.19
C VAL A 38 -2.31 -11.89 1.08
N ASP A 39 -1.91 -13.11 1.44
CA ASP A 39 -2.73 -13.99 2.27
C ASP A 39 -2.99 -13.38 3.65
N ALA A 40 -2.05 -12.61 4.19
CA ALA A 40 -2.13 -12.03 5.53
C ALA A 40 -2.74 -10.62 5.58
N SER A 41 -3.18 -10.08 4.45
CA SER A 41 -3.63 -8.69 4.36
C SER A 41 -5.03 -8.59 3.78
N PHE A 42 -5.66 -7.43 3.99
CA PHE A 42 -6.88 -7.05 3.26
C PHE A 42 -6.42 -6.36 1.98
N CYS A 43 -6.70 -6.95 0.82
CA CYS A 43 -6.13 -6.52 -0.45
C CYS A 43 -7.16 -5.90 -1.38
N PHE A 44 -6.70 -4.92 -2.16
CA PHE A 44 -7.49 -4.24 -3.19
C PHE A 44 -6.72 -4.27 -4.50
N GLY A 45 -7.31 -4.85 -5.54
CA GLY A 45 -6.81 -4.74 -6.88
C GLY A 45 -7.62 -3.72 -7.67
N ILE A 46 -6.98 -2.95 -8.53
CA ILE A 46 -7.66 -2.06 -9.46
C ILE A 46 -7.41 -2.55 -10.88
N TYR A 47 -8.48 -2.54 -11.68
CA TYR A 47 -8.50 -3.20 -12.99
C TYR A 47 -9.04 -2.26 -14.05
N LEU A 48 -8.41 -2.28 -15.22
CA LEU A 48 -8.91 -1.64 -16.43
C LEU A 48 -9.28 -2.74 -17.41
N ASN A 49 -10.58 -2.86 -17.70
CA ASN A 49 -11.10 -3.90 -18.60
C ASN A 49 -10.56 -5.29 -18.22
N ASP A 50 -10.66 -5.62 -16.93
CA ASP A 50 -10.26 -6.91 -16.33
C ASP A 50 -8.75 -7.14 -16.24
N GLN A 51 -7.92 -6.20 -16.70
CA GLN A 51 -6.48 -6.27 -16.51
C GLN A 51 -6.08 -5.51 -15.26
N GLN A 52 -5.33 -6.14 -14.36
CA GLN A 52 -4.85 -5.47 -13.15
C GLN A 52 -3.84 -4.38 -13.50
N ILE A 53 -4.07 -3.18 -12.97
CA ILE A 53 -3.20 -2.02 -13.22
C ILE A 53 -2.63 -1.42 -11.94
N GLY A 54 -3.05 -1.91 -10.78
CA GLY A 54 -2.56 -1.40 -9.50
C GLY A 54 -3.02 -2.23 -8.33
N PHE A 55 -2.64 -1.80 -7.13
CA PHE A 55 -2.84 -2.58 -5.92
C PHE A 55 -2.67 -1.72 -4.68
N CYS A 56 -3.30 -2.12 -3.59
CA CYS A 56 -2.92 -1.71 -2.24
C CYS A 56 -3.37 -2.77 -1.25
N ARG A 57 -2.79 -2.76 -0.06
CA ARG A 57 -3.20 -3.66 1.01
C ARG A 57 -3.18 -2.97 2.36
N ALA A 58 -4.01 -3.48 3.27
CA ALA A 58 -4.05 -3.04 4.66
C ALA A 58 -3.76 -4.23 5.57
N ILE A 59 -2.82 -4.06 6.48
CA ILE A 59 -2.56 -5.02 7.56
C ILE A 59 -3.37 -4.53 8.75
N THR A 60 -4.29 -5.36 9.26
CA THR A 60 -5.25 -4.86 10.24
C THR A 60 -5.80 -5.96 11.14
N ASP A 61 -6.18 -5.56 12.36
CA ASP A 61 -6.97 -6.38 13.27
C ASP A 61 -8.48 -6.13 13.12
N TYR A 62 -8.88 -5.27 12.19
CA TYR A 62 -10.27 -4.88 11.92
C TYR A 62 -10.95 -4.03 13.00
N VAL A 63 -10.28 -3.73 14.10
CA VAL A 63 -10.88 -3.03 15.25
C VAL A 63 -10.11 -1.77 15.63
N VAL A 64 -8.81 -1.92 15.89
CA VAL A 64 -8.02 -0.82 16.44
C VAL A 64 -7.14 -0.17 15.38
N PHE A 65 -6.47 -0.96 14.55
CA PHE A 65 -5.33 -0.48 13.78
C PHE A 65 -5.33 -1.04 12.36
N ALA A 66 -4.92 -0.21 11.42
CA ALA A 66 -4.61 -0.65 10.05
C ALA A 66 -3.37 0.08 9.55
N TYR A 67 -2.49 -0.65 8.87
CA TYR A 67 -1.31 -0.11 8.23
C TYR A 67 -1.41 -0.33 6.73
N VAL A 68 -1.33 0.76 5.97
CA VAL A 68 -1.44 0.73 4.50
C VAL A 68 -0.07 0.48 3.90
N MET A 69 0.01 -0.50 3.00
CA MET A 69 1.27 -0.86 2.33
C MET A 69 1.05 -1.17 0.86
N ASP A 70 2.15 -1.08 0.11
CA ASP A 70 2.23 -1.54 -1.28
C ASP A 70 1.20 -0.89 -2.18
N VAL A 71 0.99 0.42 -2.02
CA VAL A 71 0.09 1.19 -2.87
C VAL A 71 0.80 1.56 -4.16
N PHE A 72 0.27 1.12 -5.30
CA PHE A 72 0.84 1.53 -6.58
C PHE A 72 -0.18 1.47 -7.71
N ILE A 73 0.09 2.27 -8.73
CA ILE A 73 -0.53 2.18 -10.07
C ILE A 73 0.62 1.96 -11.05
N ALA A 74 0.45 1.03 -11.98
CA ALA A 74 1.46 0.77 -13.00
C ALA A 74 1.77 2.05 -13.78
N GLU A 75 3.04 2.25 -14.13
CA GLU A 75 3.55 3.52 -14.66
C GLU A 75 2.72 4.06 -15.81
N LYS A 76 2.38 3.23 -16.79
CA LYS A 76 1.64 3.66 -17.98
C LYS A 76 0.20 4.12 -17.69
N HIS A 77 -0.30 3.85 -16.49
CA HIS A 77 -1.66 4.22 -16.08
C HIS A 77 -1.70 5.36 -15.07
N ARG A 78 -0.55 5.95 -14.75
CA ARG A 78 -0.48 7.07 -13.79
C ARG A 78 -1.00 8.37 -14.38
N GLY A 79 -1.29 9.33 -13.49
CA GLY A 79 -1.75 10.65 -13.90
C GLY A 79 -3.20 10.72 -14.31
N LYS A 80 -3.99 9.71 -13.99
CA LYS A 80 -5.41 9.62 -14.39
C LYS A 80 -6.37 9.54 -13.20
N GLY A 81 -5.86 9.74 -11.98
CA GLY A 81 -6.68 9.72 -10.76
C GLY A 81 -6.99 8.33 -10.22
N TYR A 82 -6.37 7.29 -10.72
CA TYR A 82 -6.65 5.92 -10.30
C TYR A 82 -6.23 5.63 -8.87
N SER A 83 -5.16 6.27 -8.38
CA SER A 83 -4.75 6.13 -6.98
C SER A 83 -5.85 6.59 -6.03
N SER A 84 -6.51 7.70 -6.35
CA SER A 84 -7.61 8.21 -5.53
C SER A 84 -8.79 7.24 -5.52
N ILE A 85 -9.10 6.62 -6.66
CA ILE A 85 -10.17 5.61 -6.75
C ILE A 85 -9.84 4.42 -5.86
N LEU A 86 -8.59 3.96 -5.91
CA LEU A 86 -8.12 2.81 -5.14
C LEU A 86 -8.19 3.10 -3.63
N ILE A 87 -7.65 4.24 -3.18
CA ILE A 87 -7.65 4.61 -1.77
C ILE A 87 -9.06 4.86 -1.27
N ASN A 88 -9.93 5.48 -2.08
CA ASN A 88 -11.33 5.67 -1.72
C ASN A 88 -12.03 4.33 -1.48
N ALA A 89 -11.75 3.33 -2.32
CA ALA A 89 -12.31 1.99 -2.12
C ALA A 89 -11.90 1.40 -0.78
N MET A 90 -10.63 1.57 -0.39
CA MET A 90 -10.13 1.10 0.90
C MET A 90 -10.81 1.85 2.06
N MET A 91 -10.92 3.16 1.96
CA MET A 91 -11.51 3.99 3.03
C MET A 91 -13.01 3.77 3.19
N THR A 92 -13.70 3.30 2.16
CA THR A 92 -15.15 3.05 2.20
C THR A 92 -15.49 1.56 2.31
N GLU A 93 -14.50 0.68 2.41
CA GLU A 93 -14.75 -0.77 2.56
C GLU A 93 -15.52 -1.06 3.84
N PRO A 94 -16.71 -1.70 3.77
CA PRO A 94 -17.52 -1.94 4.97
C PRO A 94 -16.80 -2.70 6.08
N GLN A 95 -15.94 -3.65 5.73
CA GLN A 95 -15.23 -4.47 6.73
C GLN A 95 -14.15 -3.69 7.50
N LEU A 96 -13.77 -2.51 7.03
CA LEU A 96 -12.71 -1.70 7.63
C LEU A 96 -13.25 -0.45 8.35
N GLN A 97 -14.56 -0.26 8.42
CA GLN A 97 -15.15 0.98 8.96
C GLN A 97 -14.99 1.10 10.48
N GLN A 98 -14.70 0.02 11.19
CA GLN A 98 -14.51 0.08 12.64
C GLN A 98 -13.07 0.37 13.05
N VAL A 99 -12.14 0.35 12.11
CA VAL A 99 -10.72 0.64 12.40
C VAL A 99 -10.58 2.08 12.89
N LYS A 100 -9.90 2.23 14.02
CA LYS A 100 -9.81 3.54 14.69
C LYS A 100 -8.58 4.33 14.30
N ILE A 101 -7.47 3.64 14.00
CA ILE A 101 -6.19 4.29 13.68
C ILE A 101 -5.66 3.71 12.39
N TRP A 102 -5.43 4.58 11.41
CA TRP A 102 -4.79 4.23 10.16
C TRP A 102 -3.41 4.86 10.10
N ARG A 103 -2.42 4.11 9.66
CA ARG A 103 -1.06 4.64 9.45
C ARG A 103 -0.49 4.16 8.13
N LEU A 104 0.44 4.96 7.62
CA LEU A 104 1.21 4.64 6.43
C LEU A 104 2.52 5.42 6.44
N ALA A 105 3.44 5.04 5.58
CA ALA A 105 4.64 5.80 5.30
C ALA A 105 4.67 6.11 3.80
N THR A 106 5.02 7.34 3.45
CA THR A 106 5.17 7.76 2.05
C THR A 106 6.25 8.82 1.96
N SER A 107 7.05 8.78 0.91
CA SER A 107 8.07 9.79 0.67
C SER A 107 7.55 10.96 -0.16
N ASP A 108 6.54 10.76 -1.01
CA ASP A 108 6.17 11.71 -2.05
C ASP A 108 4.67 11.86 -2.31
N ALA A 109 3.81 11.15 -1.60
CA ALA A 109 2.38 11.13 -1.90
C ALA A 109 1.51 11.66 -0.76
N HIS A 110 2.05 12.49 0.12
CA HIS A 110 1.30 13.07 1.24
C HIS A 110 0.01 13.75 0.79
N PHE A 111 0.06 14.47 -0.33
CA PHE A 111 -1.10 15.19 -0.87
C PHE A 111 -2.27 14.24 -1.20
N LEU A 112 -1.96 13.04 -1.68
CA LEU A 112 -2.97 12.02 -2.00
C LEU A 112 -3.72 11.60 -0.73
N TYR A 113 -2.99 11.25 0.30
CA TYR A 113 -3.56 10.73 1.54
C TYR A 113 -4.25 11.81 2.37
N GLN A 114 -3.79 13.05 2.28
CA GLN A 114 -4.44 14.19 2.96
C GLN A 114 -5.89 14.34 2.53
N LYS A 115 -6.22 14.02 1.28
CA LYS A 115 -7.60 14.08 0.76
C LYS A 115 -8.53 13.13 1.52
N PHE A 116 -7.97 12.09 2.15
CA PHE A 116 -8.74 11.07 2.87
C PHE A 116 -8.61 11.21 4.39
N GLY A 117 -8.11 12.33 4.87
CA GLY A 117 -8.04 12.63 6.30
C GLY A 117 -6.74 12.21 6.97
N PHE A 118 -5.76 11.72 6.24
CA PHE A 118 -4.45 11.45 6.81
C PHE A 118 -3.69 12.76 7.07
N THR A 119 -3.00 12.82 8.19
CA THR A 119 -2.22 13.97 8.60
C THR A 119 -0.83 13.53 9.02
N SER A 120 0.07 14.48 9.23
CA SER A 120 1.33 14.16 9.91
C SER A 120 1.03 13.59 11.29
N LEU A 121 1.93 12.74 11.79
CA LEU A 121 1.76 12.17 13.13
C LEU A 121 1.68 13.30 14.16
N ALA A 122 0.71 13.19 15.07
CA ALA A 122 0.57 14.16 16.17
C ALA A 122 1.79 14.12 17.09
N HIS A 123 2.37 12.92 17.29
CA HIS A 123 3.48 12.70 18.21
C HIS A 123 4.52 11.77 17.55
N PRO A 124 5.25 12.27 16.52
CA PRO A 124 6.23 11.42 15.84
C PRO A 124 7.33 10.91 16.76
N GLU A 125 7.63 11.64 17.84
CA GLU A 125 8.62 11.26 18.83
C GLU A 125 8.25 10.00 19.62
N LYS A 126 6.98 9.57 19.56
CA LYS A 126 6.51 8.34 20.21
C LYS A 126 6.68 7.10 19.32
N MET A 127 7.03 7.29 18.07
CA MET A 127 7.17 6.18 17.13
C MET A 127 8.59 5.67 17.13
N MET A 128 8.73 4.34 17.07
CA MET A 128 10.02 3.68 17.00
C MET A 128 9.98 2.62 15.90
N GLU A 129 11.14 2.34 15.31
CA GLU A 129 11.25 1.25 14.33
C GLU A 129 12.43 0.36 14.66
N LYS A 130 12.34 -0.90 14.26
CA LYS A 130 13.44 -1.86 14.29
C LYS A 130 13.51 -2.52 12.92
N ILE A 131 14.62 -2.34 12.23
CA ILE A 131 14.87 -2.95 10.93
C ILE A 131 15.78 -4.15 11.14
N VAL A 132 15.31 -5.34 10.77
CA VAL A 132 16.00 -6.60 11.05
C VAL A 132 16.80 -7.09 9.84
N SER A 133 16.32 -6.80 8.62
CA SER A 133 16.97 -7.21 7.38
C SER A 133 17.78 -6.07 6.78
N ASP A 134 19.02 -6.34 6.35
CA ASP A 134 19.86 -5.34 5.68
C ASP A 134 19.18 -4.76 4.43
N GLN A 135 18.36 -5.55 3.73
CA GLN A 135 17.60 -5.07 2.58
C GLN A 135 16.66 -3.94 2.98
N TYR A 136 15.98 -4.08 4.11
CA TYR A 136 15.04 -3.07 4.62
C TYR A 136 15.75 -1.88 5.25
N SER A 137 16.97 -2.03 5.69
CA SER A 137 17.81 -0.90 6.13
C SER A 137 18.07 0.07 4.99
N VAL A 138 18.34 -0.44 3.79
CA VAL A 138 18.48 0.39 2.58
C VAL A 138 17.18 1.14 2.26
N VAL A 139 16.03 0.47 2.36
CA VAL A 139 14.72 1.11 2.16
C VAL A 139 14.51 2.23 3.17
N SER A 140 14.83 2.01 4.44
CA SER A 140 14.71 3.03 5.49
C SER A 140 15.59 4.25 5.17
N ASP A 141 16.81 4.04 4.74
CA ASP A 141 17.71 5.13 4.37
C ASP A 141 17.20 5.94 3.19
N GLN A 142 16.56 5.30 2.21
CA GLN A 142 15.94 6.01 1.10
C GLN A 142 14.80 6.91 1.58
N PHE A 143 13.98 6.44 2.49
CA PHE A 143 12.92 7.27 3.08
C PHE A 143 13.50 8.50 3.77
N LYS A 144 14.56 8.34 4.55
CA LYS A 144 15.23 9.46 5.23
C LYS A 144 15.76 10.50 4.24
N LYS A 145 16.35 10.06 3.14
CA LYS A 145 16.87 10.95 2.09
C LYS A 145 15.74 11.76 1.44
N ASN A 146 14.61 11.12 1.17
CA ASN A 146 13.49 11.76 0.47
C ASN A 146 12.71 12.72 1.36
N GLN A 147 12.88 12.64 2.68
CA GLN A 147 12.21 13.53 3.64
C GLN A 147 12.99 14.80 3.93
N LYS A 148 14.20 14.90 3.42
CA LYS A 148 15.03 16.09 3.59
C LYS A 148 14.81 17.09 2.44
#